data_867e521558ee958f0519d832a52310ed
#
_entry.id   867e521558ee958f0519d832a52310ed
#
_cell.length_a   1.000
_cell.length_b   1.000
_cell.length_c   1.000
_cell.angle_alpha   90.00
_cell.angle_beta   90.00
_cell.angle_gamma   90.00
#
_symmetry.space_group_name_H-M   'P 1'
#
loop_
_entity.id
_entity.type
_entity.pdbx_description
1 polymer ?
#
loop_
_entity_poly.entity_id
_entity_poly.type
_entity_poly.pdbx_seq_one_letter_code
_entity_poly.pdbx_strand_id
1 'polypeptide(L)'
;KVIESVRLMIKYENVPVAPAPPTTYAGTPYAWKGSFKYIRGELHSVGRYQYISSTRTLVITELPLRVWTSSYIADLREKAEKDTRIILNGPSGISSRSDDISVMIEVKLTAGGIDILDSLGDESFTDGVEEYFRLCCPMDTHLNLTERGRVLPLKSYEEAMRIWFGYRRDHYELRIGRITIMYEMNILRLEYIIKFIKAKFKFGMKKCSEMEAILEEQGYPRLWAERISSPKFIKNDRLKKEITGNKKASYAYLLDLSDLRKSEENLAKLEADLEKNKLEFAQHLQISSLGRFPGSQIWLDELAAIEAKLREGMATFWKYGDVNKHTF
;
A
#
# COMPACT_ATOMS: atom_id res chain seq x y z
N LYS A 1 -3.78 -8.28 -8.59
CA LYS A 1 -2.48 -8.78 -9.10
C LYS A 1 -1.32 -8.44 -8.15
N VAL A 2 -1.04 -7.16 -7.82
CA VAL A 2 0.08 -6.79 -6.91
C VAL A 2 -0.04 -7.49 -5.54
N ILE A 3 -1.21 -7.44 -4.89
CA ILE A 3 -1.46 -8.12 -3.62
C ILE A 3 -1.22 -9.63 -3.74
N GLU A 4 -1.65 -10.24 -4.82
CA GLU A 4 -1.45 -11.66 -5.07
C GLU A 4 0.02 -12.01 -5.27
N SER A 5 0.76 -11.20 -6.04
CA SER A 5 2.21 -11.38 -6.17
C SER A 5 2.92 -11.29 -4.82
N VAL A 6 2.56 -10.32 -3.97
CA VAL A 6 3.12 -10.19 -2.62
C VAL A 6 2.78 -11.39 -1.75
N ARG A 7 1.54 -11.90 -1.80
CA ARG A 7 1.14 -13.14 -1.09
C ARG A 7 1.98 -14.35 -1.51
N LEU A 8 2.21 -14.50 -2.81
CA LEU A 8 3.06 -15.58 -3.32
C LEU A 8 4.50 -15.43 -2.83
N MET A 9 5.06 -14.21 -2.85
CA MET A 9 6.40 -13.93 -2.34
C MET A 9 6.53 -14.19 -0.83
N ILE A 10 5.47 -13.97 -0.04
CA ILE A 10 5.45 -14.30 1.38
C ILE A 10 5.46 -15.80 1.60
N LYS A 11 4.68 -16.56 0.80
CA LYS A 11 4.51 -18.00 0.96
C LYS A 11 5.67 -18.81 0.39
N TYR A 12 6.24 -18.37 -0.73
CA TYR A 12 7.21 -19.12 -1.51
C TYR A 12 8.48 -18.30 -1.80
N GLU A 13 9.63 -18.94 -1.88
CA GLU A 13 10.92 -18.27 -2.04
C GLU A 13 11.20 -17.82 -3.47
N ASN A 14 10.95 -18.69 -4.44
CA ASN A 14 11.28 -18.48 -5.85
C ASN A 14 10.02 -18.44 -6.72
N VAL A 15 9.18 -17.45 -6.49
CA VAL A 15 8.01 -17.26 -7.34
C VAL A 15 8.38 -16.34 -8.50
N PRO A 16 8.05 -16.69 -9.73
CA PRO A 16 8.10 -15.74 -10.83
C PRO A 16 7.08 -14.65 -10.52
N VAL A 17 7.57 -13.49 -10.11
CA VAL A 17 6.75 -12.31 -9.94
C VAL A 17 6.65 -11.67 -11.32
N ALA A 18 5.59 -11.98 -12.01
CA ALA A 18 5.22 -11.20 -13.19
C ALA A 18 4.11 -10.22 -12.78
N PRO A 19 4.42 -8.99 -12.43
CA PRO A 19 3.45 -7.95 -12.64
C PRO A 19 3.44 -7.67 -14.15
N ALA A 20 2.74 -8.50 -14.91
CA ALA A 20 2.29 -8.01 -16.17
C ALA A 20 1.58 -6.68 -15.89
N PRO A 21 1.89 -5.60 -16.61
CA PRO A 21 1.15 -4.38 -16.48
C PRO A 21 -0.33 -4.72 -16.55
N PRO A 22 -1.18 -4.10 -15.75
CA PRO A 22 -2.59 -4.44 -15.74
C PRO A 22 -3.11 -4.26 -17.16
N THR A 23 -3.55 -5.34 -17.77
CA THR A 23 -4.15 -5.32 -19.12
C THR A 23 -5.44 -4.49 -19.13
N THR A 24 -6.04 -4.26 -17.97
CA THR A 24 -7.18 -3.37 -17.79
C THR A 24 -7.21 -2.91 -16.33
N TYR A 25 -7.46 -1.64 -16.09
CA TYR A 25 -7.86 -1.12 -14.79
C TYR A 25 -9.36 -1.41 -14.59
N ALA A 26 -9.72 -2.67 -14.44
CA ALA A 26 -11.11 -3.02 -14.16
C ALA A 26 -11.44 -2.68 -12.71
N GLY A 27 -12.48 -1.91 -12.49
CA GLY A 27 -13.13 -1.87 -11.21
C GLY A 27 -13.45 -0.53 -10.55
N THR A 28 -13.11 0.61 -11.15
CA THR A 28 -13.61 1.90 -10.67
C THR A 28 -14.21 2.71 -11.82
N PRO A 29 -15.25 3.52 -11.64
CA PRO A 29 -15.81 4.37 -12.68
C PRO A 29 -14.81 5.43 -13.21
N TYR A 30 -13.78 5.75 -12.42
CA TYR A 30 -12.65 6.61 -12.83
C TYR A 30 -11.46 5.79 -13.37
N ALA A 31 -11.60 4.47 -13.47
CA ALA A 31 -10.51 3.66 -14.02
C ALA A 31 -10.42 3.88 -15.52
N TRP A 32 -9.24 4.15 -15.99
CA TRP A 32 -8.93 4.14 -17.39
C TRP A 32 -9.36 2.82 -18.04
N LYS A 33 -10.13 2.91 -19.14
CA LYS A 33 -10.79 1.76 -19.80
C LYS A 33 -10.04 1.24 -21.02
N GLY A 34 -8.88 1.82 -21.35
CA GLY A 34 -8.03 1.38 -22.44
C GLY A 34 -7.31 0.07 -22.15
N SER A 35 -6.41 -0.30 -23.03
CA SER A 35 -5.62 -1.52 -22.95
C SER A 35 -4.12 -1.22 -23.09
N PHE A 36 -3.29 -2.22 -22.78
CA PHE A 36 -1.86 -2.15 -23.03
C PHE A 36 -1.47 -3.21 -24.03
N LYS A 37 -0.58 -2.87 -24.95
CA LYS A 37 0.05 -3.84 -25.85
C LYS A 37 1.54 -3.58 -25.98
N TYR A 38 2.29 -4.62 -26.30
CA TYR A 38 3.71 -4.50 -26.63
C TYR A 38 3.85 -4.37 -28.15
N ILE A 39 4.50 -3.31 -28.58
CA ILE A 39 4.83 -3.04 -29.97
C ILE A 39 6.33 -2.93 -30.07
N ARG A 40 6.98 -3.81 -30.83
CA ARG A 40 8.45 -3.86 -31.02
C ARG A 40 9.24 -3.89 -29.68
N GLY A 41 8.66 -4.52 -28.66
CA GLY A 41 9.28 -4.64 -27.34
C GLY A 41 9.01 -3.46 -26.39
N GLU A 42 8.36 -2.40 -26.84
CA GLU A 42 7.96 -1.26 -26.02
C GLU A 42 6.49 -1.38 -25.59
N LEU A 43 6.23 -0.96 -24.35
CA LEU A 43 4.87 -0.94 -23.81
C LEU A 43 4.12 0.29 -24.34
N HIS A 44 2.93 0.06 -24.90
CA HIS A 44 2.05 1.12 -25.38
C HIS A 44 0.72 1.08 -24.65
N SER A 45 0.19 2.25 -24.34
CA SER A 45 -1.21 2.43 -23.92
C SER A 45 -2.08 2.66 -25.13
N VAL A 46 -3.19 1.91 -25.19
CA VAL A 46 -4.13 1.97 -26.31
C VAL A 46 -5.48 2.45 -25.81
N GLY A 47 -6.02 3.47 -26.45
CA GLY A 47 -7.37 3.97 -26.21
C GLY A 47 -8.43 2.93 -26.55
N ARG A 48 -9.68 3.26 -26.26
CA ARG A 48 -10.81 2.40 -26.62
C ARG A 48 -11.69 3.10 -27.65
N TYR A 49 -11.96 2.41 -28.71
CA TYR A 49 -12.80 2.93 -29.82
C TYR A 49 -13.67 1.82 -30.41
N GLN A 50 -14.69 2.24 -31.13
CA GLN A 50 -15.58 1.35 -31.89
C GLN A 50 -15.98 2.03 -33.17
N TYR A 51 -15.88 1.33 -34.30
CA TYR A 51 -16.38 1.80 -35.57
C TYR A 51 -17.80 1.30 -35.81
N ILE A 52 -18.71 2.22 -36.13
CA ILE A 52 -20.11 1.93 -36.47
C ILE A 52 -20.27 2.10 -37.99
N SER A 53 -20.27 0.99 -38.70
CA SER A 53 -20.32 0.97 -40.20
C SER A 53 -21.58 1.61 -40.77
N SER A 54 -22.76 1.43 -40.14
CA SER A 54 -24.03 1.98 -40.59
C SER A 54 -24.04 3.51 -40.68
N THR A 55 -23.35 4.19 -39.77
CA THR A 55 -23.24 5.64 -39.72
C THR A 55 -21.89 6.17 -40.13
N ARG A 56 -20.95 5.29 -40.44
CA ARG A 56 -19.53 5.59 -40.72
C ARG A 56 -18.90 6.45 -39.62
N THR A 57 -19.22 6.12 -38.39
CA THR A 57 -18.79 6.91 -37.23
C THR A 57 -17.81 6.09 -36.39
N LEU A 58 -16.63 6.66 -36.13
CA LEU A 58 -15.70 6.17 -35.14
C LEU A 58 -16.04 6.81 -33.79
N VAL A 59 -16.41 6.00 -32.81
CA VAL A 59 -16.72 6.41 -31.46
C VAL A 59 -15.53 6.08 -30.58
N ILE A 60 -14.86 7.10 -30.04
CA ILE A 60 -13.74 6.96 -29.13
C ILE A 60 -14.26 7.14 -27.70
N THR A 61 -14.13 6.10 -26.91
CA THR A 61 -14.65 6.04 -25.52
C THR A 61 -13.55 6.09 -24.47
N GLU A 62 -12.28 6.04 -24.89
CA GLU A 62 -11.14 6.22 -24.02
C GLU A 62 -9.92 6.68 -24.83
N LEU A 63 -9.11 7.58 -24.26
CA LEU A 63 -7.86 8.02 -24.88
C LEU A 63 -6.66 7.27 -24.27
N PRO A 64 -5.52 7.21 -24.97
CA PRO A 64 -4.29 6.71 -24.39
C PRO A 64 -3.87 7.50 -23.15
N LEU A 65 -3.12 6.88 -22.26
CA LEU A 65 -2.60 7.58 -21.07
C LEU A 65 -1.72 8.76 -21.47
N ARG A 66 -1.79 9.85 -20.70
CA ARG A 66 -1.11 11.15 -20.95
C ARG A 66 -1.68 11.98 -22.09
N VAL A 67 -2.74 11.56 -22.75
CA VAL A 67 -3.41 12.35 -23.78
C VAL A 67 -4.60 13.09 -23.17
N TRP A 68 -4.55 14.42 -23.23
CA TRP A 68 -5.62 15.28 -22.69
C TRP A 68 -6.74 15.45 -23.71
N THR A 69 -7.98 15.25 -23.27
CA THR A 69 -9.17 15.29 -24.14
C THR A 69 -9.31 16.60 -24.92
N SER A 70 -9.08 17.73 -24.27
CA SER A 70 -9.18 19.05 -24.90
C SER A 70 -8.16 19.24 -26.02
N SER A 71 -6.90 18.92 -25.77
CA SER A 71 -5.82 19.00 -26.77
C SER A 71 -6.07 18.03 -27.91
N TYR A 72 -6.50 16.82 -27.61
CA TYR A 72 -6.80 15.78 -28.60
C TYR A 72 -7.93 16.20 -29.55
N ILE A 73 -9.00 16.83 -29.03
CA ILE A 73 -10.10 17.34 -29.88
C ILE A 73 -9.61 18.47 -30.76
N ALA A 74 -8.74 19.35 -30.28
CA ALA A 74 -8.16 20.43 -31.09
C ALA A 74 -7.31 19.84 -32.23
N ASP A 75 -6.44 18.86 -31.93
CA ASP A 75 -5.61 18.18 -32.93
C ASP A 75 -6.46 17.45 -33.96
N LEU A 76 -7.57 16.82 -33.56
CA LEU A 76 -8.49 16.14 -34.45
C LEU A 76 -9.16 17.11 -35.44
N ARG A 77 -9.58 18.29 -34.97
CA ARG A 77 -10.19 19.33 -35.80
C ARG A 77 -9.21 19.87 -36.84
N GLU A 78 -7.99 20.17 -36.40
CA GLU A 78 -6.91 20.58 -37.33
C GLU A 78 -6.62 19.50 -38.37
N LYS A 79 -6.64 18.23 -37.94
CA LYS A 79 -6.44 17.08 -38.85
C LYS A 79 -7.57 16.93 -39.87
N ALA A 80 -8.83 17.15 -39.45
CA ALA A 80 -9.99 17.11 -40.33
C ALA A 80 -9.97 18.21 -41.39
N GLU A 81 -9.41 19.38 -41.07
CA GLU A 81 -9.21 20.46 -42.03
C GLU A 81 -8.14 20.11 -43.08
N LYS A 82 -7.07 19.42 -42.66
CA LYS A 82 -5.94 19.05 -43.52
C LYS A 82 -6.20 17.80 -44.36
N ASP A 83 -6.91 16.83 -43.84
CA ASP A 83 -7.17 15.54 -44.51
C ASP A 83 -8.66 15.25 -44.63
N THR A 84 -9.26 15.87 -45.60
CA THR A 84 -10.70 15.71 -45.94
C THR A 84 -11.04 14.38 -46.59
N ARG A 85 -10.06 13.52 -46.91
CA ARG A 85 -10.27 12.19 -47.50
C ARG A 85 -10.75 11.19 -46.47
N ILE A 86 -10.36 11.33 -45.22
CA ILE A 86 -10.65 10.37 -44.15
C ILE A 86 -11.76 10.90 -43.26
N ILE A 87 -11.62 12.11 -42.75
CA ILE A 87 -12.56 12.73 -41.78
C ILE A 87 -13.51 13.66 -42.54
N LEU A 88 -14.81 13.55 -42.23
CA LEU A 88 -15.80 14.47 -42.76
C LEU A 88 -15.56 15.88 -42.19
N ASN A 89 -15.28 16.84 -43.07
CA ASN A 89 -15.04 18.22 -42.65
C ASN A 89 -16.35 18.92 -42.22
N GLY A 90 -16.26 19.88 -41.32
CA GLY A 90 -17.35 20.71 -40.88
C GLY A 90 -17.86 20.39 -39.45
N PRO A 91 -18.85 21.16 -38.97
CA PRO A 91 -19.33 21.06 -37.56
C PRO A 91 -19.93 19.71 -37.19
N SER A 92 -20.41 18.95 -38.21
CA SER A 92 -20.98 17.62 -38.01
C SER A 92 -19.95 16.48 -38.08
N GLY A 93 -18.70 16.75 -38.43
CA GLY A 93 -17.66 15.74 -38.61
C GLY A 93 -17.09 15.23 -37.25
N ILE A 94 -16.92 16.11 -36.30
CA ILE A 94 -16.39 15.78 -34.99
C ILE A 94 -17.30 16.36 -33.92
N SER A 95 -17.84 15.49 -33.09
CA SER A 95 -18.62 15.86 -31.91
C SER A 95 -18.02 15.26 -30.65
N SER A 96 -18.08 15.99 -29.54
CA SER A 96 -17.61 15.50 -28.22
C SER A 96 -18.69 15.71 -27.19
N ARG A 97 -18.95 14.64 -26.41
CA ARG A 97 -19.80 14.64 -25.22
C ARG A 97 -19.00 14.18 -24.01
N SER A 98 -17.68 14.46 -24.03
CA SER A 98 -16.79 14.12 -22.94
C SER A 98 -17.05 15.00 -21.73
N ASP A 99 -16.97 14.42 -20.55
CA ASP A 99 -17.02 15.10 -19.25
C ASP A 99 -15.71 14.84 -18.45
N ASP A 100 -15.66 15.25 -17.18
CA ASP A 100 -14.49 15.07 -16.31
C ASP A 100 -14.17 13.62 -15.99
N ILE A 101 -15.10 12.70 -16.25
CA ILE A 101 -15.01 11.28 -15.89
C ILE A 101 -14.95 10.38 -17.10
N SER A 102 -15.59 10.76 -18.20
CA SER A 102 -15.77 9.92 -19.37
C SER A 102 -15.37 10.63 -20.67
N VAL A 103 -14.73 9.88 -21.55
CA VAL A 103 -14.41 10.32 -22.90
C VAL A 103 -15.49 9.78 -23.84
N MET A 104 -16.08 10.65 -24.65
CA MET A 104 -16.97 10.30 -25.74
C MET A 104 -16.79 11.26 -26.89
N ILE A 105 -16.03 10.82 -27.88
CA ILE A 105 -15.74 11.59 -29.10
C ILE A 105 -16.25 10.80 -30.31
N GLU A 106 -17.09 11.42 -31.10
CA GLU A 106 -17.63 10.83 -32.35
C GLU A 106 -16.96 11.51 -33.55
N VAL A 107 -16.37 10.72 -34.42
CA VAL A 107 -15.71 11.18 -35.64
C VAL A 107 -16.37 10.51 -36.81
N LYS A 108 -17.00 11.30 -37.70
CA LYS A 108 -17.59 10.80 -38.90
C LYS A 108 -16.55 10.66 -40.00
N LEU A 109 -16.47 9.49 -40.60
CA LEU A 109 -15.56 9.18 -41.68
C LEU A 109 -16.26 9.38 -43.05
N THR A 110 -15.45 9.65 -44.06
CA THR A 110 -15.90 9.70 -45.47
C THR A 110 -16.21 8.28 -45.99
N ALA A 111 -16.80 8.18 -47.17
CA ALA A 111 -17.18 6.88 -47.76
C ALA A 111 -15.98 5.93 -47.98
N GLY A 112 -14.81 6.47 -48.32
CA GLY A 112 -13.58 5.70 -48.48
C GLY A 112 -12.61 5.79 -47.32
N GLY A 113 -13.00 6.49 -46.23
CA GLY A 113 -12.08 6.76 -45.11
C GLY A 113 -11.64 5.52 -44.37
N ILE A 114 -12.53 4.54 -44.22
CA ILE A 114 -12.17 3.30 -43.53
C ILE A 114 -11.21 2.44 -44.35
N ASP A 115 -11.42 2.35 -45.68
CA ASP A 115 -10.55 1.59 -46.56
C ASP A 115 -9.12 2.17 -46.57
N ILE A 116 -9.01 3.50 -46.51
CA ILE A 116 -7.71 4.17 -46.38
C ILE A 116 -7.07 3.83 -45.02
N LEU A 117 -7.84 3.87 -43.91
CA LEU A 117 -7.34 3.53 -42.58
C LEU A 117 -6.88 2.07 -42.51
N ASP A 118 -7.62 1.14 -43.07
CA ASP A 118 -7.25 -0.28 -43.10
C ASP A 118 -5.95 -0.49 -43.90
N SER A 119 -5.69 0.32 -44.93
CA SER A 119 -4.45 0.27 -45.72
C SER A 119 -3.22 0.86 -45.01
N LEU A 120 -3.42 1.66 -43.97
CA LEU A 120 -2.34 2.29 -43.17
C LEU A 120 -1.83 1.39 -42.06
N GLY A 121 -2.61 0.37 -41.67
CA GLY A 121 -2.23 -0.53 -40.56
C GLY A 121 -1.08 -1.45 -40.94
N ASP A 122 -0.18 -1.70 -40.00
CA ASP A 122 0.78 -2.79 -40.07
C ASP A 122 0.12 -4.03 -39.43
N GLU A 123 -0.25 -5.01 -40.23
CA GLU A 123 -0.97 -6.23 -39.82
C GLU A 123 -0.31 -6.94 -38.62
N SER A 124 0.99 -6.69 -38.39
CA SER A 124 1.76 -7.32 -37.33
C SER A 124 1.72 -6.56 -35.99
N PHE A 125 1.43 -5.24 -36.00
CA PHE A 125 1.69 -4.42 -34.81
C PHE A 125 0.63 -3.36 -34.49
N THR A 126 0.14 -2.59 -35.46
CA THR A 126 -0.79 -1.48 -35.25
C THR A 126 -1.94 -1.50 -36.24
N ASP A 127 -3.14 -1.28 -35.73
CA ASP A 127 -4.31 -0.98 -36.51
C ASP A 127 -4.16 0.42 -37.14
N GLY A 128 -4.48 0.61 -38.40
CA GLY A 128 -4.38 1.90 -39.07
C GLY A 128 -5.24 2.98 -38.42
N VAL A 129 -6.34 2.61 -37.76
CA VAL A 129 -7.14 3.51 -36.94
C VAL A 129 -6.33 4.00 -35.71
N GLU A 130 -5.65 3.09 -35.02
CA GLU A 130 -4.83 3.46 -33.86
C GLU A 130 -3.68 4.40 -34.23
N GLU A 131 -3.06 4.14 -35.38
CA GLU A 131 -1.95 4.97 -35.86
C GLU A 131 -2.45 6.33 -36.37
N TYR A 132 -3.43 6.35 -37.24
CA TYR A 132 -3.96 7.59 -37.76
C TYR A 132 -4.53 8.50 -36.71
N PHE A 133 -5.35 7.98 -35.80
CA PHE A 133 -5.96 8.75 -34.70
C PHE A 133 -5.08 8.88 -33.47
N ARG A 134 -3.84 8.41 -33.51
CA ARG A 134 -2.92 8.42 -32.35
C ARG A 134 -3.55 7.84 -31.10
N LEU A 135 -4.30 6.76 -31.25
CA LEU A 135 -4.92 6.04 -30.16
C LEU A 135 -3.98 5.02 -29.50
N CYS A 136 -2.75 4.96 -29.95
CA CYS A 136 -1.69 4.13 -29.41
C CYS A 136 -0.48 5.03 -29.09
N CYS A 137 -0.12 5.12 -27.81
CA CYS A 137 0.99 5.95 -27.36
C CYS A 137 2.02 5.13 -26.59
N PRO A 138 3.33 5.28 -26.90
CA PRO A 138 4.38 4.61 -26.16
C PRO A 138 4.39 5.07 -24.70
N MET A 139 4.63 4.13 -23.81
CA MET A 139 4.78 4.41 -22.39
C MET A 139 6.24 4.31 -22.01
N ASP A 140 6.73 5.36 -21.35
CA ASP A 140 8.03 5.33 -20.74
C ASP A 140 8.02 4.33 -19.59
N THR A 141 8.82 3.27 -19.73
CA THR A 141 8.95 2.19 -18.75
C THR A 141 10.23 2.31 -17.92
N HIS A 142 10.85 3.49 -17.89
CA HIS A 142 12.01 3.71 -17.03
C HIS A 142 11.60 3.63 -15.57
N LEU A 143 11.95 2.51 -14.95
CA LEU A 143 11.73 2.27 -13.53
C LEU A 143 12.95 2.72 -12.75
N ASN A 144 12.75 3.71 -11.88
CA ASN A 144 13.79 4.18 -10.98
C ASN A 144 13.28 4.11 -9.55
N LEU A 145 14.05 3.49 -8.66
CA LEU A 145 13.87 3.58 -7.22
C LEU A 145 14.90 4.52 -6.62
N THR A 146 14.52 5.19 -5.55
CA THR A 146 15.46 5.97 -4.76
C THR A 146 15.83 5.20 -3.52
N GLU A 147 17.10 4.84 -3.39
CA GLU A 147 17.64 4.16 -2.23
C GLU A 147 18.71 5.06 -1.57
N ARG A 148 18.46 5.46 -0.30
CA ARG A 148 19.39 6.29 0.49
C ARG A 148 19.90 7.53 -0.25
N GLY A 149 19.02 8.18 -1.00
CA GLY A 149 19.34 9.38 -1.79
C GLY A 149 20.03 9.10 -3.12
N ARG A 150 20.20 7.83 -3.52
CA ARG A 150 20.73 7.45 -4.84
C ARG A 150 19.62 6.91 -5.72
N VAL A 151 19.64 7.25 -6.98
CA VAL A 151 18.72 6.69 -7.97
C VAL A 151 19.24 5.33 -8.40
N LEU A 152 18.41 4.31 -8.28
CA LEU A 152 18.67 2.94 -8.70
C LEU A 152 17.85 2.66 -9.96
N PRO A 153 18.44 2.59 -11.15
CA PRO A 153 17.74 2.20 -12.36
C PRO A 153 17.43 0.70 -12.32
N LEU A 154 16.21 0.34 -12.66
CA LEU A 154 15.73 -1.04 -12.61
C LEU A 154 15.41 -1.54 -14.01
N LYS A 155 15.67 -2.83 -14.25
CA LYS A 155 15.42 -3.48 -15.53
C LYS A 155 13.96 -3.94 -15.69
N SER A 156 13.27 -4.19 -14.58
CA SER A 156 11.91 -4.73 -14.61
C SER A 156 11.11 -4.40 -13.35
N TYR A 157 9.79 -4.48 -13.46
CA TYR A 157 8.88 -4.40 -12.30
C TYR A 157 9.12 -5.54 -11.31
N GLU A 158 9.55 -6.70 -11.78
CA GLU A 158 9.89 -7.83 -10.91
C GLU A 158 11.07 -7.49 -10.00
N GLU A 159 12.11 -6.87 -10.54
CA GLU A 159 13.27 -6.42 -9.76
C GLU A 159 12.86 -5.38 -8.71
N ALA A 160 12.02 -4.40 -9.11
CA ALA A 160 11.45 -3.43 -8.18
C ALA A 160 10.70 -4.10 -7.02
N MET A 161 9.82 -5.05 -7.35
CA MET A 161 9.03 -5.79 -6.36
C MET A 161 9.91 -6.61 -5.42
N ARG A 162 10.97 -7.26 -5.93
CA ARG A 162 11.90 -8.04 -5.11
C ARG A 162 12.67 -7.17 -4.13
N ILE A 163 13.19 -6.03 -4.58
CA ILE A 163 13.89 -5.06 -3.74
C ILE A 163 12.93 -4.53 -2.66
N TRP A 164 11.75 -4.06 -3.06
CA TRP A 164 10.73 -3.57 -2.12
C TRP A 164 10.32 -4.64 -1.11
N PHE A 165 10.13 -5.88 -1.55
CA PHE A 165 9.77 -7.00 -0.69
C PHE A 165 10.84 -7.27 0.37
N GLY A 166 12.13 -7.24 -0.01
CA GLY A 166 13.24 -7.40 0.93
C GLY A 166 13.19 -6.36 2.05
N TYR A 167 13.08 -5.08 1.69
CA TYR A 167 12.95 -4.01 2.69
C TYR A 167 11.72 -4.18 3.56
N ARG A 168 10.60 -4.53 2.96
CA ARG A 168 9.34 -4.69 3.70
C ARG A 168 9.40 -5.86 4.67
N ARG A 169 9.98 -6.99 4.28
CA ARG A 169 10.24 -8.15 5.15
C ARG A 169 11.07 -7.75 6.35
N ASP A 170 12.20 -7.10 6.14
CA ASP A 170 13.09 -6.65 7.21
C ASP A 170 12.37 -5.71 8.20
N HIS A 171 11.46 -4.87 7.69
CA HIS A 171 10.61 -4.04 8.55
C HIS A 171 9.62 -4.86 9.39
N TYR A 172 9.05 -5.94 8.86
CA TYR A 172 8.20 -6.83 9.65
C TYR A 172 8.99 -7.54 10.74
N GLU A 173 10.17 -8.06 10.43
CA GLU A 173 11.06 -8.68 11.43
C GLU A 173 11.43 -7.70 12.55
N LEU A 174 11.80 -6.47 12.22
CA LEU A 174 12.07 -5.42 13.21
C LEU A 174 10.83 -5.08 14.05
N ARG A 175 9.64 -5.01 13.44
CA ARG A 175 8.38 -4.74 14.13
C ARG A 175 8.05 -5.85 15.12
N ILE A 176 8.15 -7.10 14.69
CA ILE A 176 7.91 -8.27 15.55
C ILE A 176 8.85 -8.27 16.74
N GLY A 177 10.16 -8.15 16.50
CA GLY A 177 11.14 -8.11 17.58
C GLY A 177 10.89 -6.97 18.57
N ARG A 178 10.42 -5.80 18.10
CA ARG A 178 10.04 -4.70 18.99
C ARG A 178 8.84 -5.03 19.85
N ILE A 179 7.78 -5.59 19.28
CA ILE A 179 6.58 -5.97 20.02
C ILE A 179 6.92 -7.04 21.05
N THR A 180 7.76 -8.01 20.70
CA THR A 180 8.28 -9.03 21.63
C THR A 180 8.98 -8.40 22.83
N ILE A 181 9.92 -7.47 22.60
CA ILE A 181 10.64 -6.79 23.69
C ILE A 181 9.69 -5.98 24.56
N MET A 182 8.67 -5.36 23.98
CA MET A 182 7.69 -4.60 24.74
C MET A 182 6.85 -5.48 25.66
N TYR A 183 6.40 -6.65 25.18
CA TYR A 183 5.71 -7.63 26.04
C TYR A 183 6.62 -8.13 27.16
N GLU A 184 7.86 -8.55 26.83
CA GLU A 184 8.83 -9.00 27.82
C GLU A 184 9.04 -7.95 28.92
N MET A 185 9.26 -6.69 28.54
CA MET A 185 9.54 -5.62 29.48
C MET A 185 8.31 -5.21 30.29
N ASN A 186 7.11 -5.27 29.69
CA ASN A 186 5.87 -4.98 30.43
C ASN A 186 5.53 -6.09 31.43
N ILE A 187 5.70 -7.34 31.05
CA ILE A 187 5.54 -8.50 31.95
C ILE A 187 6.54 -8.38 33.12
N LEU A 188 7.81 -8.13 32.82
CA LEU A 188 8.85 -7.92 33.84
C LEU A 188 8.47 -6.80 34.81
N ARG A 189 8.02 -5.67 34.28
CA ARG A 189 7.57 -4.53 35.09
C ARG A 189 6.42 -4.92 36.03
N LEU A 190 5.39 -5.59 35.51
CA LEU A 190 4.23 -6.02 36.29
C LEU A 190 4.63 -7.03 37.37
N GLU A 191 5.47 -8.00 37.07
CA GLU A 191 5.97 -9.00 38.02
C GLU A 191 6.71 -8.33 39.19
N TYR A 192 7.58 -7.34 38.92
CA TYR A 192 8.30 -6.63 39.95
C TYR A 192 7.40 -5.68 40.75
N ILE A 193 6.38 -5.07 40.16
CA ILE A 193 5.38 -4.28 40.91
C ILE A 193 4.59 -5.20 41.86
N ILE A 194 4.12 -6.35 41.42
CA ILE A 194 3.40 -7.31 42.24
C ILE A 194 4.30 -7.82 43.36
N LYS A 195 5.55 -8.20 43.05
CA LYS A 195 6.55 -8.61 44.03
C LYS A 195 6.78 -7.52 45.09
N PHE A 196 6.89 -6.26 44.67
CA PHE A 196 7.10 -5.11 45.57
C PHE A 196 5.90 -4.90 46.50
N ILE A 197 4.67 -4.96 46.01
CA ILE A 197 3.45 -4.81 46.82
C ILE A 197 3.35 -5.95 47.83
N LYS A 198 3.58 -7.19 47.44
CA LYS A 198 3.54 -8.38 48.30
C LYS A 198 4.61 -8.36 49.38
N ALA A 199 5.76 -7.81 49.11
CA ALA A 199 6.86 -7.69 50.06
C ALA A 199 6.56 -6.67 51.18
N LYS A 200 5.53 -5.84 51.06
CA LYS A 200 5.07 -4.85 52.08
C LYS A 200 6.22 -3.99 52.62
N PHE A 201 7.08 -3.48 51.73
CA PHE A 201 8.20 -2.64 52.12
C PHE A 201 7.77 -1.45 52.96
N LYS A 202 8.42 -1.29 54.16
CA LYS A 202 8.25 -0.13 55.03
C LYS A 202 9.54 0.69 55.00
N PHE A 203 9.59 1.68 54.14
CA PHE A 203 10.78 2.52 54.01
C PHE A 203 10.90 3.57 55.13
N GLY A 204 9.79 3.90 55.81
CA GLY A 204 9.80 4.96 56.81
C GLY A 204 10.25 6.30 56.25
N MET A 205 10.97 7.10 57.05
CA MET A 205 11.55 8.38 56.62
C MET A 205 12.97 8.23 56.02
N LYS A 206 13.19 7.24 55.15
CA LYS A 206 14.49 7.03 54.49
C LYS A 206 14.67 7.96 53.31
N LYS A 207 15.93 8.31 53.00
CA LYS A 207 16.26 9.07 51.80
C LYS A 207 16.04 8.20 50.54
N CYS A 208 15.69 8.83 49.41
CA CYS A 208 15.49 8.11 48.17
C CYS A 208 16.68 7.22 47.77
N SER A 209 17.92 7.70 48.00
CA SER A 209 19.13 6.92 47.72
C SER A 209 19.27 5.65 48.57
N GLU A 210 18.78 5.67 49.80
CA GLU A 210 18.79 4.50 50.69
C GLU A 210 17.70 3.49 50.25
N MET A 211 16.54 3.99 49.80
CA MET A 211 15.48 3.14 49.27
C MET A 211 15.92 2.45 47.98
N GLU A 212 16.59 3.18 47.09
CA GLU A 212 17.15 2.63 45.84
C GLU A 212 18.21 1.55 46.14
N ALA A 213 19.10 1.77 47.11
CA ALA A 213 20.12 0.80 47.51
C ALA A 213 19.50 -0.51 48.01
N ILE A 214 18.41 -0.44 48.79
CA ILE A 214 17.68 -1.62 49.28
C ILE A 214 17.05 -2.38 48.11
N LEU A 215 16.47 -1.68 47.15
CA LEU A 215 15.87 -2.31 45.95
C LEU A 215 16.92 -2.98 45.06
N GLU A 216 18.09 -2.36 44.94
CA GLU A 216 19.23 -2.89 44.21
C GLU A 216 19.80 -4.17 44.86
N GLU A 217 19.98 -4.16 46.16
CA GLU A 217 20.42 -5.31 46.96
C GLU A 217 19.44 -6.49 46.86
N GLN A 218 18.13 -6.20 46.75
CA GLN A 218 17.09 -7.22 46.58
C GLN A 218 16.83 -7.65 45.13
N GLY A 219 17.65 -7.15 44.20
CA GLY A 219 17.63 -7.57 42.79
C GLY A 219 16.46 -7.01 41.99
N TYR A 220 15.92 -5.85 42.37
CA TYR A 220 14.93 -5.16 41.54
C TYR A 220 15.62 -4.46 40.37
N PRO A 221 15.13 -4.60 39.10
CA PRO A 221 15.75 -3.91 37.97
C PRO A 221 15.38 -2.43 37.94
N ARG A 222 16.31 -1.61 37.47
CA ARG A 222 16.00 -0.23 37.08
C ARG A 222 15.36 -0.27 35.71
N LEU A 223 14.20 0.37 35.54
CA LEU A 223 13.47 0.39 34.26
C LEU A 223 13.10 1.82 33.88
N TRP A 224 13.20 2.11 32.58
CA TRP A 224 12.64 3.32 32.01
C TRP A 224 11.20 3.06 31.55
N ALA A 225 10.22 3.23 32.44
CA ALA A 225 8.81 2.88 32.23
C ALA A 225 8.17 3.61 31.05
N GLU A 226 8.47 4.89 30.86
CA GLU A 226 7.95 5.68 29.72
C GLU A 226 8.41 5.11 28.37
N ARG A 227 9.59 4.51 28.32
CA ARG A 227 10.15 3.91 27.12
C ARG A 227 9.45 2.61 26.75
N ILE A 228 8.95 1.88 27.73
CA ILE A 228 8.13 0.67 27.51
C ILE A 228 6.80 1.06 26.86
N SER A 229 6.18 2.14 27.32
CA SER A 229 4.87 2.58 26.85
C SER A 229 4.92 3.28 25.48
N SER A 230 6.04 3.93 25.14
CA SER A 230 6.21 4.70 23.90
C SER A 230 7.58 4.45 23.26
N PRO A 231 7.76 3.32 22.58
CA PRO A 231 9.04 3.01 21.93
C PRO A 231 9.24 3.89 20.68
N LYS A 232 10.30 4.70 20.69
CA LYS A 232 10.76 5.39 19.49
C LYS A 232 11.46 4.40 18.53
N PHE A 233 11.62 4.77 17.28
CA PHE A 233 12.25 3.95 16.25
C PHE A 233 13.75 3.74 16.55
N ILE A 234 14.09 2.62 17.21
CA ILE A 234 15.45 2.20 17.54
C ILE A 234 15.59 0.73 17.17
N LYS A 235 16.79 0.31 16.79
CA LYS A 235 17.10 -1.11 16.55
C LYS A 235 16.82 -1.94 17.81
N ASN A 236 16.26 -3.12 17.63
CA ASN A 236 15.81 -4.00 18.73
C ASN A 236 16.91 -4.28 19.76
N ASP A 237 18.14 -4.54 19.32
CA ASP A 237 19.29 -4.80 20.20
C ASP A 237 19.60 -3.64 21.17
N ARG A 238 19.31 -2.41 20.74
CA ARG A 238 19.49 -1.21 21.55
C ARG A 238 18.29 -0.93 22.46
N LEU A 239 17.08 -1.34 22.05
CA LEU A 239 15.85 -1.03 22.79
C LEU A 239 15.88 -1.64 24.20
N LYS A 240 16.25 -2.92 24.31
CA LYS A 240 16.36 -3.60 25.62
C LYS A 240 17.40 -2.93 26.51
N LYS A 241 18.57 -2.61 25.95
CA LYS A 241 19.64 -1.87 26.66
C LYS A 241 19.21 -0.45 27.07
N GLU A 242 18.40 0.20 26.23
CA GLU A 242 17.86 1.53 26.55
C GLU A 242 16.86 1.48 27.71
N ILE A 243 16.00 0.48 27.76
CA ILE A 243 15.02 0.33 28.84
C ILE A 243 15.69 0.04 30.17
N THR A 244 16.72 -0.80 30.20
CA THR A 244 17.36 -1.29 31.44
C THR A 244 18.67 -0.59 31.81
N GLY A 245 19.39 -0.02 30.83
CA GLY A 245 20.74 0.53 31.02
C GLY A 245 20.90 2.02 30.74
N ASN A 246 19.81 2.76 30.50
CA ASN A 246 19.86 4.20 30.29
C ASN A 246 19.95 4.95 31.62
N LYS A 247 20.57 6.15 31.61
CA LYS A 247 20.60 7.08 32.75
C LYS A 247 19.20 7.46 33.30
N LYS A 248 18.15 7.30 32.46
CA LYS A 248 16.74 7.51 32.82
C LYS A 248 16.06 6.28 33.40
N ALA A 249 16.71 5.12 33.40
CA ALA A 249 16.20 3.93 34.06
C ALA A 249 16.29 4.14 35.60
N SER A 250 15.17 4.02 36.26
CA SER A 250 15.04 4.31 37.70
C SER A 250 14.08 3.33 38.36
N TYR A 251 13.94 3.42 39.64
CA TYR A 251 12.93 2.68 40.41
C TYR A 251 11.60 3.45 40.55
N ALA A 252 11.41 4.55 39.83
CA ALA A 252 10.18 5.35 39.89
C ALA A 252 8.91 4.51 39.69
N TYR A 253 8.96 3.48 38.83
CA TYR A 253 7.84 2.56 38.58
C TYR A 253 7.39 1.78 39.84
N LEU A 254 8.23 1.70 40.91
CA LEU A 254 7.93 1.10 42.22
C LEU A 254 7.68 2.16 43.28
N LEU A 255 8.52 3.21 43.32
CA LEU A 255 8.50 4.20 44.38
C LEU A 255 7.35 5.20 44.23
N ASP A 256 6.91 5.50 43.02
CA ASP A 256 5.79 6.42 42.72
C ASP A 256 4.41 5.75 42.86
N LEU A 257 4.35 4.51 43.36
CA LEU A 257 3.07 3.82 43.59
C LEU A 257 2.34 4.43 44.79
N SER A 258 1.18 5.03 44.53
CA SER A 258 0.29 5.51 45.59
C SER A 258 -0.23 4.37 46.47
N ASP A 259 -0.60 4.67 47.73
CA ASP A 259 -1.14 3.65 48.63
C ASP A 259 -2.43 3.00 48.14
N LEU A 260 -3.25 3.75 47.37
CA LEU A 260 -4.40 3.19 46.68
C LEU A 260 -4.01 2.11 45.65
N ARG A 261 -2.86 2.25 45.02
CA ARG A 261 -2.34 1.23 44.09
C ARG A 261 -1.76 -0.01 44.79
N LYS A 262 -1.54 0.06 46.09
CA LYS A 262 -1.06 -1.05 46.93
C LYS A 262 -2.20 -1.81 47.61
N SER A 263 -3.48 -1.47 47.33
CA SER A 263 -4.64 -2.16 47.87
C SER A 263 -4.78 -3.58 47.34
N GLU A 264 -5.46 -4.45 48.08
CA GLU A 264 -5.68 -5.85 47.69
C GLU A 264 -6.50 -5.94 46.37
N GLU A 265 -7.48 -5.04 46.18
CA GLU A 265 -8.25 -4.96 44.93
C GLU A 265 -7.40 -4.62 43.71
N ASN A 266 -6.46 -3.69 43.87
CA ASN A 266 -5.52 -3.35 42.80
C ASN A 266 -4.48 -4.43 42.54
N LEU A 267 -4.06 -5.14 43.60
CA LEU A 267 -3.18 -6.29 43.46
C LEU A 267 -3.84 -7.38 42.57
N ALA A 268 -5.10 -7.70 42.85
CA ALA A 268 -5.85 -8.66 42.04
C ALA A 268 -5.98 -8.21 40.59
N LYS A 269 -6.21 -6.90 40.34
CA LYS A 269 -6.21 -6.34 38.98
C LYS A 269 -4.86 -6.46 38.27
N LEU A 270 -3.77 -6.15 38.95
CA LEU A 270 -2.40 -6.27 38.43
C LEU A 270 -2.04 -7.73 38.11
N GLU A 271 -2.48 -8.67 38.93
CA GLU A 271 -2.31 -10.11 38.68
C GLU A 271 -3.12 -10.55 37.43
N ALA A 272 -4.35 -10.09 37.31
CA ALA A 272 -5.16 -10.36 36.12
C ALA A 272 -4.55 -9.74 34.86
N ASP A 273 -4.04 -8.51 34.94
CA ASP A 273 -3.34 -7.84 33.85
C ASP A 273 -2.04 -8.56 33.45
N LEU A 274 -1.31 -9.09 34.44
CA LEU A 274 -0.11 -9.89 34.19
C LEU A 274 -0.45 -11.16 33.42
N GLU A 275 -1.44 -11.91 33.85
CA GLU A 275 -1.85 -13.14 33.18
C GLU A 275 -2.39 -12.86 31.77
N LYS A 276 -3.16 -11.78 31.60
CA LYS A 276 -3.60 -11.32 30.28
C LYS A 276 -2.42 -11.00 29.36
N ASN A 277 -1.44 -10.23 29.86
CA ASN A 277 -0.24 -9.90 29.08
C ASN A 277 0.59 -11.14 28.72
N LYS A 278 0.70 -12.13 29.63
CA LYS A 278 1.36 -13.41 29.33
C LYS A 278 0.65 -14.19 28.24
N LEU A 279 -0.67 -14.22 28.29
CA LEU A 279 -1.49 -14.89 27.26
C LEU A 279 -1.33 -14.21 25.89
N GLU A 280 -1.45 -12.88 25.85
CA GLU A 280 -1.27 -12.10 24.62
C GLU A 280 0.16 -12.27 24.08
N PHE A 281 1.16 -12.32 24.94
CA PHE A 281 2.54 -12.57 24.55
C PHE A 281 2.73 -13.95 23.94
N ALA A 282 2.17 -14.99 24.56
CA ALA A 282 2.21 -16.35 24.01
C ALA A 282 1.54 -16.44 22.64
N GLN A 283 0.36 -15.80 22.47
CA GLN A 283 -0.32 -15.71 21.19
C GLN A 283 0.52 -14.95 20.15
N HIS A 284 1.14 -13.83 20.55
CA HIS A 284 2.03 -13.07 19.67
C HIS A 284 3.22 -13.91 19.21
N LEU A 285 3.88 -14.65 20.11
CA LEU A 285 4.99 -15.54 19.74
C LEU A 285 4.54 -16.64 18.78
N GLN A 286 3.39 -17.25 19.04
CA GLN A 286 2.82 -18.28 18.17
C GLN A 286 2.56 -17.74 16.77
N ILE A 287 1.84 -16.61 16.65
CA ILE A 287 1.52 -15.99 15.35
C ILE A 287 2.79 -15.53 14.64
N SER A 288 3.74 -14.96 15.38
CA SER A 288 5.00 -14.45 14.81
C SER A 288 5.90 -15.53 14.25
N SER A 289 5.81 -16.75 14.78
CA SER A 289 6.57 -17.92 14.31
C SER A 289 5.92 -18.62 13.12
N LEU A 290 4.66 -18.31 12.79
CA LEU A 290 3.97 -18.94 11.67
C LEU A 290 4.48 -18.40 10.33
N GLY A 291 4.63 -19.32 9.37
CA GLY A 291 5.03 -19.00 8.01
C GLY A 291 6.53 -19.05 7.78
N ARG A 292 6.99 -18.50 6.66
CA ARG A 292 8.36 -18.66 6.16
C ARG A 292 9.40 -17.80 6.91
N PHE A 293 8.99 -16.67 7.44
CA PHE A 293 9.83 -15.75 8.21
C PHE A 293 9.00 -15.08 9.30
N PRO A 294 9.64 -14.51 10.34
CA PRO A 294 8.93 -13.82 11.41
C PRO A 294 8.00 -12.72 10.88
N GLY A 295 6.71 -12.82 11.25
CA GLY A 295 5.69 -11.87 10.81
C GLY A 295 5.02 -12.17 9.48
N SER A 296 5.35 -13.26 8.80
CA SER A 296 4.71 -13.69 7.54
C SER A 296 3.20 -13.75 7.65
N GLN A 297 2.68 -14.38 8.72
CA GLN A 297 1.25 -14.53 8.92
C GLN A 297 0.58 -13.18 9.17
N ILE A 298 1.19 -12.33 10.00
CA ILE A 298 0.68 -10.98 10.27
C ILE A 298 0.60 -10.16 8.98
N TRP A 299 1.60 -10.27 8.12
CA TRP A 299 1.58 -9.58 6.82
C TRP A 299 0.47 -10.10 5.91
N LEU A 300 0.25 -11.42 5.87
CA LEU A 300 -0.85 -12.02 5.11
C LEU A 300 -2.22 -11.55 5.60
N ASP A 301 -2.41 -11.47 6.91
CA ASP A 301 -3.66 -11.01 7.52
C ASP A 301 -3.92 -9.51 7.23
N GLU A 302 -2.88 -8.68 7.31
CA GLU A 302 -2.96 -7.27 6.94
C GLU A 302 -3.28 -7.08 5.45
N LEU A 303 -2.70 -7.89 4.56
CA LEU A 303 -3.05 -7.87 3.13
C LEU A 303 -4.50 -8.28 2.88
N ALA A 304 -5.02 -9.26 3.62
CA ALA A 304 -6.41 -9.66 3.52
C ALA A 304 -7.36 -8.54 3.99
N ALA A 305 -7.00 -7.86 5.09
CA ALA A 305 -7.77 -6.72 5.59
C ALA A 305 -7.76 -5.53 4.61
N ILE A 306 -6.62 -5.24 3.98
CA ILE A 306 -6.50 -4.19 2.95
C ILE A 306 -7.38 -4.56 1.74
N GLU A 307 -7.34 -5.81 1.29
CA GLU A 307 -8.14 -6.27 0.15
C GLU A 307 -9.63 -6.17 0.45
N ALA A 308 -10.07 -6.54 1.66
CA ALA A 308 -11.47 -6.40 2.08
C ALA A 308 -11.93 -4.94 2.04
N LYS A 309 -11.13 -4.02 2.59
CA LYS A 309 -11.42 -2.57 2.55
C LYS A 309 -11.45 -2.01 1.14
N LEU A 310 -10.55 -2.45 0.26
CA LEU A 310 -10.56 -2.04 -1.14
C LEU A 310 -11.83 -2.51 -1.84
N ARG A 311 -12.26 -3.75 -1.62
CA ARG A 311 -13.51 -4.29 -2.17
C ARG A 311 -14.74 -3.54 -1.65
N GLU A 312 -14.77 -3.20 -0.37
CA GLU A 312 -15.83 -2.41 0.25
C GLU A 312 -15.87 -0.98 -0.33
N GLY A 313 -14.73 -0.31 -0.41
CA GLY A 313 -14.61 1.00 -1.03
C GLY A 313 -15.03 1.01 -2.51
N MET A 314 -14.68 -0.03 -3.26
CA MET A 314 -15.14 -0.22 -4.64
C MET A 314 -16.66 -0.44 -4.70
N ALA A 315 -17.23 -1.24 -3.80
CA ALA A 315 -18.67 -1.50 -3.78
C ALA A 315 -19.50 -0.25 -3.42
N THR A 316 -19.03 0.57 -2.47
CA THR A 316 -19.64 1.87 -2.15
C THR A 316 -19.56 2.83 -3.32
N PHE A 317 -18.42 2.85 -4.00
CA PHE A 317 -18.20 3.70 -5.15
C PHE A 317 -19.13 3.33 -6.34
N TRP A 318 -19.33 2.05 -6.61
CA TRP A 318 -20.29 1.59 -7.62
C TRP A 318 -21.73 1.98 -7.31
N LYS A 319 -22.14 1.99 -6.02
CA LYS A 319 -23.48 2.46 -5.62
C LYS A 319 -23.69 3.94 -5.92
N TYR A 320 -22.68 4.79 -5.74
CA TYR A 320 -22.75 6.21 -6.07
C TYR A 320 -22.63 6.48 -7.58
N GLY A 321 -21.88 5.68 -8.32
CA GLY A 321 -21.76 5.79 -9.79
C GLY A 321 -23.05 5.42 -10.54
N ASP A 322 -23.85 4.51 -10.01
CA ASP A 322 -25.13 4.13 -10.63
C ASP A 322 -26.26 5.15 -10.40
N VAL A 323 -26.19 5.96 -9.36
CA VAL A 323 -27.17 7.01 -9.10
C VAL A 323 -27.12 8.11 -10.15
N ASN A 324 -25.96 8.37 -10.77
CA ASN A 324 -25.82 9.37 -11.82
C ASN A 324 -26.19 8.86 -13.22
N LYS A 325 -26.48 7.56 -13.39
CA LYS A 325 -26.97 7.00 -14.69
C LYS A 325 -28.46 7.19 -14.92
N HIS A 326 -29.22 7.59 -13.91
CA HIS A 326 -30.69 7.72 -14.01
C HIS A 326 -31.21 9.17 -14.07
N THR A 327 -30.33 10.15 -14.24
CA THR A 327 -30.72 11.58 -14.31
C THR A 327 -30.26 12.30 -15.57
N PHE A 328 -30.28 11.59 -16.73
CA PHE A 328 -30.31 12.28 -18.04
C PHE A 328 -31.05 11.43 -19.06
#